data_3f38ad9cbed80944bce2a7ea2e2f12cf
#
_entry.id   3f38ad9cbed80944bce2a7ea2e2f12cf
#
_cell.length_a   1.000
_cell.length_b   1.000
_cell.length_c   1.000
_cell.angle_alpha   90.00
_cell.angle_beta   90.00
_cell.angle_gamma   90.00
#
_symmetry.space_group_name_H-M   'P 1'
#
loop_
_entity.id
_entity.type
_entity.pdbx_description
1 polymer ?
#
loop_
_entity_poly.entity_id
_entity_poly.type
_entity_poly.pdbx_seq_one_letter_code
_entity_poly.pdbx_strand_id
1 'polypeptide(L)'
;MKRITFLTAAFLCLSGLTESPAQDTQSNRNMEELKLTQEWDKTFPKSDKVNHSKVTFVNRYGITLAADLYVPKTTAGGKLPAIAVSGPFGAVKEQSSGLYAQTLAERGFLTIAFDP
;
A
#
# COMPACT_ATOMS: atom_id res chain seq x y z
N MET A 1 59.22 -57.27 -12.52
CA MET A 1 58.58 -55.97 -12.73
C MET A 1 57.31 -55.94 -11.89
N LYS A 2 57.34 -55.26 -10.74
CA LYS A 2 56.17 -55.16 -9.81
C LYS A 2 55.39 -53.87 -10.10
N ARG A 3 54.14 -54.02 -10.51
CA ARG A 3 53.23 -52.89 -10.70
C ARG A 3 52.65 -52.53 -9.33
N ILE A 4 52.91 -51.33 -8.89
CA ILE A 4 52.33 -50.74 -7.67
C ILE A 4 51.08 -50.02 -8.09
N THR A 5 49.91 -50.50 -7.64
CA THR A 5 48.63 -49.87 -7.85
C THR A 5 48.37 -48.91 -6.68
N PHE A 6 48.38 -47.62 -6.92
CA PHE A 6 47.94 -46.61 -5.91
C PHE A 6 46.40 -46.53 -5.89
N LEU A 7 45.86 -46.89 -4.76
CA LEU A 7 44.43 -46.76 -4.48
C LEU A 7 44.21 -45.36 -3.85
N THR A 8 43.76 -44.41 -4.65
CA THR A 8 43.35 -43.09 -4.17
C THR A 8 41.93 -43.18 -3.60
N ALA A 9 41.82 -43.14 -2.28
CA ALA A 9 40.53 -43.01 -1.58
C ALA A 9 40.09 -41.54 -1.68
N ALA A 10 39.06 -41.27 -2.50
CA ALA A 10 38.40 -39.98 -2.52
C ALA A 10 37.46 -39.88 -1.32
N PHE A 11 37.83 -39.03 -0.39
CA PHE A 11 37.00 -38.70 0.78
C PHE A 11 35.97 -37.64 0.34
N LEU A 12 34.76 -38.08 0.06
CA LEU A 12 33.63 -37.18 -0.28
C LEU A 12 33.09 -36.62 1.02
N CYS A 13 33.49 -35.40 1.41
CA CYS A 13 32.83 -34.64 2.44
C CYS A 13 31.48 -34.12 1.92
N LEU A 14 30.41 -34.83 2.24
CA LEU A 14 29.05 -34.35 2.07
C LEU A 14 28.77 -33.37 3.20
N SER A 15 29.11 -32.08 3.00
CA SER A 15 28.62 -31.00 3.83
C SER A 15 27.12 -30.75 3.49
N GLY A 16 26.25 -31.40 4.23
CA GLY A 16 24.82 -31.12 4.19
C GLY A 16 24.56 -29.69 4.68
N LEU A 17 24.41 -28.77 3.73
CA LEU A 17 23.77 -27.49 3.98
C LEU A 17 22.28 -27.78 4.20
N THR A 18 21.88 -27.86 5.47
CA THR A 18 20.48 -27.79 5.83
C THR A 18 20.06 -26.33 5.64
N GLU A 19 19.56 -26.01 4.46
CA GLU A 19 18.76 -24.82 4.27
C GLU A 19 17.51 -24.98 5.15
N SER A 20 17.48 -24.22 6.23
CA SER A 20 16.23 -23.97 6.96
C SER A 20 15.28 -23.29 5.99
N PRO A 21 14.12 -23.87 5.68
CA PRO A 21 13.11 -23.10 4.96
C PRO A 21 12.72 -21.95 5.88
N ALA A 22 13.04 -20.73 5.46
CA ALA A 22 12.41 -19.56 6.00
C ALA A 22 10.90 -19.79 5.85
N GLN A 23 10.25 -20.09 6.95
CA GLN A 23 8.80 -20.12 6.98
C GLN A 23 8.35 -18.69 6.68
N ASP A 24 7.99 -18.46 5.41
CA ASP A 24 7.08 -17.41 5.03
C ASP A 24 5.80 -17.64 5.85
N THR A 25 5.81 -17.06 7.04
CA THR A 25 4.60 -16.89 7.80
C THR A 25 3.80 -15.80 7.08
N GLN A 26 3.29 -16.13 5.91
CA GLN A 26 2.12 -15.46 5.37
C GLN A 26 1.04 -15.68 6.42
N SER A 27 1.00 -14.76 7.35
CA SER A 27 -0.15 -14.54 8.20
C SER A 27 -1.31 -14.31 7.25
N ASN A 28 -2.01 -15.40 6.95
CA ASN A 28 -3.31 -15.38 6.30
C ASN A 28 -4.28 -14.78 7.32
N ARG A 29 -4.06 -13.51 7.67
CA ARG A 29 -5.08 -12.71 8.31
C ARG A 29 -6.14 -12.60 7.24
N ASN A 30 -7.26 -13.26 7.46
CA ASN A 30 -8.51 -12.93 6.82
C ASN A 30 -8.71 -11.43 7.08
N MET A 31 -8.18 -10.60 6.19
CA MET A 31 -8.50 -9.18 6.17
C MET A 31 -9.95 -9.13 5.75
N GLU A 32 -10.81 -9.00 6.76
CA GLU A 32 -12.20 -8.72 6.53
C GLU A 32 -12.23 -7.47 5.63
N GLU A 33 -12.66 -7.65 4.39
CA GLU A 33 -12.70 -6.57 3.41
C GLU A 33 -13.65 -5.50 3.94
N LEU A 34 -13.08 -4.38 4.38
CA LEU A 34 -13.86 -3.28 4.94
C LEU A 34 -14.79 -2.73 3.85
N LYS A 35 -16.08 -3.00 3.99
CA LYS A 35 -17.12 -2.44 3.11
C LYS A 35 -17.34 -0.98 3.47
N LEU A 36 -16.69 -0.09 2.75
CA LEU A 36 -16.87 1.35 2.93
C LEU A 36 -18.17 1.82 2.25
N THR A 37 -18.99 2.57 3.00
CA THR A 37 -20.11 3.26 2.36
C THR A 37 -19.57 4.40 1.49
N GLN A 38 -20.08 4.51 0.26
CA GLN A 38 -19.62 5.54 -0.71
C GLN A 38 -20.46 6.84 -0.60
N GLU A 39 -21.29 6.96 0.41
CA GLU A 39 -22.07 8.16 0.67
C GLU A 39 -21.17 9.36 1.00
N TRP A 40 -21.63 10.55 0.61
CA TRP A 40 -20.95 11.79 0.92
C TRP A 40 -21.20 12.18 2.37
N ASP A 41 -20.20 12.08 3.22
CA ASP A 41 -20.23 12.32 4.66
C ASP A 41 -19.35 13.52 5.09
N LYS A 42 -18.98 14.37 4.14
CA LYS A 42 -18.09 15.51 4.39
C LYS A 42 -18.83 16.74 4.89
N THR A 43 -18.13 17.58 5.66
CA THR A 43 -18.65 18.85 6.17
C THR A 43 -18.67 19.97 5.12
N PHE A 44 -18.22 19.67 3.90
CA PHE A 44 -18.15 20.60 2.78
C PHE A 44 -18.86 20.01 1.53
N PRO A 45 -19.30 20.84 0.58
CA PRO A 45 -20.01 20.37 -0.60
C PRO A 45 -19.11 19.57 -1.53
N LYS A 46 -19.70 18.59 -2.21
CA LYS A 46 -19.02 17.79 -3.24
C LYS A 46 -18.73 18.65 -4.47
N SER A 47 -17.51 18.55 -4.99
CA SER A 47 -17.10 19.24 -6.21
C SER A 47 -17.55 18.51 -7.47
N ASP A 48 -18.06 19.26 -8.44
CA ASP A 48 -18.40 18.73 -9.76
C ASP A 48 -17.17 18.50 -10.66
N LYS A 49 -16.00 19.02 -10.28
CA LYS A 49 -14.75 18.91 -11.04
C LYS A 49 -13.92 17.69 -10.68
N VAL A 50 -14.32 16.95 -9.64
CA VAL A 50 -13.53 15.89 -9.04
C VAL A 50 -14.35 14.60 -8.91
N ASN A 51 -13.75 13.46 -9.23
CA ASN A 51 -14.26 12.14 -8.86
C ASN A 51 -13.76 11.80 -7.47
N HIS A 52 -14.67 11.42 -6.59
CA HIS A 52 -14.37 11.01 -5.23
C HIS A 52 -14.74 9.53 -5.04
N SER A 53 -13.88 8.81 -4.33
CA SER A 53 -14.16 7.45 -3.85
C SER A 53 -13.49 7.20 -2.50
N LYS A 54 -14.14 6.41 -1.66
CA LYS A 54 -13.52 5.91 -0.43
C LYS A 54 -12.72 4.65 -0.78
N VAL A 55 -11.48 4.60 -0.29
CA VAL A 55 -10.55 3.50 -0.54
C VAL A 55 -9.91 3.04 0.76
N THR A 56 -9.32 1.86 0.76
CA THR A 56 -8.50 1.36 1.86
C THR A 56 -7.08 1.11 1.38
N PHE A 57 -6.12 1.26 2.27
CA PHE A 57 -4.74 0.83 2.04
C PHE A 57 -4.11 0.33 3.34
N VAL A 58 -3.09 -0.48 3.22
CA VAL A 58 -2.38 -1.04 4.37
C VAL A 58 -1.08 -0.27 4.55
N ASN A 59 -0.84 0.23 5.77
CA ASN A 59 0.41 0.91 6.09
C ASN A 59 1.54 -0.12 6.34
N ARG A 60 2.78 0.38 6.52
CA ARG A 60 3.95 -0.47 6.76
C ARG A 60 3.89 -1.34 8.02
N TYR A 61 2.97 -1.06 8.93
CA TYR A 61 2.74 -1.82 10.15
C TYR A 61 1.62 -2.86 10.02
N GLY A 62 1.05 -3.03 8.81
CA GLY A 62 -0.04 -3.96 8.56
C GLY A 62 -1.41 -3.47 9.02
N ILE A 63 -1.56 -2.17 9.31
CA ILE A 63 -2.82 -1.56 9.72
C ILE A 63 -3.56 -1.10 8.47
N THR A 64 -4.82 -1.51 8.32
CA THR A 64 -5.70 -1.04 7.24
C THR A 64 -6.26 0.32 7.60
N LEU A 65 -6.04 1.30 6.74
CA LEU A 65 -6.53 2.66 6.85
C LEU A 65 -7.61 2.92 5.81
N ALA A 66 -8.64 3.66 6.20
CA ALA A 66 -9.62 4.20 5.27
C ALA A 66 -9.19 5.58 4.80
N ALA A 67 -9.43 5.89 3.54
CA ALA A 67 -9.07 7.16 2.94
C ALA A 67 -10.10 7.62 1.91
N ASP A 68 -10.07 8.91 1.63
CA ASP A 68 -10.82 9.55 0.55
C ASP A 68 -9.87 9.88 -0.60
N LEU A 69 -10.12 9.29 -1.75
CA LEU A 69 -9.38 9.53 -2.99
C LEU A 69 -10.13 10.54 -3.85
N TYR A 70 -9.45 11.59 -4.28
CA TYR A 70 -9.97 12.62 -5.15
C TYR A 70 -9.17 12.66 -6.46
N VAL A 71 -9.86 12.46 -7.57
CA VAL A 71 -9.26 12.41 -8.91
C VAL A 71 -9.87 13.52 -9.78
N PRO A 72 -9.07 14.42 -10.37
CA PRO A 72 -9.58 15.41 -11.31
C PRO A 72 -10.38 14.74 -12.44
N LYS A 73 -11.54 15.27 -12.79
CA LYS A 73 -12.30 14.79 -13.97
C LYS A 73 -11.61 15.13 -15.28
N THR A 74 -10.94 16.26 -15.31
CA THR A 74 -10.21 16.73 -16.51
C THR A 74 -8.76 16.32 -16.39
N THR A 75 -8.41 15.15 -16.88
CA THR A 75 -7.01 14.72 -17.02
C THR A 75 -6.64 14.77 -18.49
N ALA A 76 -5.61 15.52 -18.82
CA ALA A 76 -5.08 15.60 -20.19
C ALA A 76 -4.30 14.34 -20.61
N GLY A 77 -4.64 13.18 -20.06
CA GLY A 77 -3.99 11.90 -20.33
C GLY A 77 -2.52 11.88 -19.90
N GLY A 78 -2.21 11.20 -18.81
CA GLY A 78 -0.84 11.11 -18.31
C GLY A 78 -0.78 10.88 -16.81
N LYS A 79 0.44 10.90 -16.25
CA LYS A 79 0.67 10.78 -14.83
C LYS A 79 0.30 12.10 -14.15
N LEU A 80 -0.57 12.02 -13.15
CA LEU A 80 -0.90 13.17 -12.32
C LEU A 80 0.12 13.30 -11.16
N PRO A 81 0.51 14.52 -10.79
CA PRO A 81 1.21 14.74 -9.53
C PRO A 81 0.28 14.37 -8.38
N ALA A 82 0.80 13.64 -7.38
CA ALA A 82 0.00 13.13 -6.29
C ALA A 82 0.36 13.80 -4.96
N ILE A 83 -0.65 14.06 -4.12
CA ILE A 83 -0.49 14.66 -2.79
C ILE A 83 -1.27 13.81 -1.77
N ALA A 84 -0.60 13.44 -0.68
CA ALA A 84 -1.22 12.86 0.48
C ALA A 84 -1.49 13.95 1.52
N VAL A 85 -2.72 14.00 2.04
CA VAL A 85 -3.18 14.99 3.01
C VAL A 85 -3.61 14.26 4.27
N SER A 86 -3.07 14.68 5.41
CA SER A 86 -3.49 14.22 6.73
C SER A 86 -3.85 15.41 7.60
N GLY A 87 -4.79 15.22 8.50
CA GLY A 87 -5.19 16.24 9.47
C GLY A 87 -4.29 16.25 10.71
N PRO A 88 -4.43 17.25 11.57
CA PRO A 88 -3.82 17.26 12.90
C PRO A 88 -4.45 16.19 13.79
N PHE A 89 -3.80 15.89 14.92
CA PHE A 89 -4.32 14.93 15.89
C PHE A 89 -5.75 15.29 16.32
N GLY A 90 -6.66 14.32 16.27
CA GLY A 90 -8.07 14.48 16.61
C GLY A 90 -8.96 15.05 15.50
N ALA A 91 -8.41 15.42 14.35
CA ALA A 91 -9.19 15.75 13.16
C ALA A 91 -9.46 14.52 12.30
N VAL A 92 -10.57 14.56 11.56
CA VAL A 92 -10.95 13.49 10.65
C VAL A 92 -10.91 13.97 9.19
N LYS A 93 -10.69 13.03 8.27
CA LYS A 93 -10.55 13.32 6.82
C LYS A 93 -11.81 13.89 6.19
N GLU A 94 -12.96 13.75 6.83
CA GLU A 94 -14.26 14.30 6.40
C GLU A 94 -14.38 15.82 6.58
N GLN A 95 -13.38 16.43 7.22
CA GLN A 95 -13.34 17.87 7.54
C GLN A 95 -12.25 18.60 6.72
N SER A 96 -11.36 19.33 7.39
CA SER A 96 -10.38 20.21 6.75
C SER A 96 -9.44 19.49 5.79
N SER A 97 -8.91 18.33 6.16
CA SER A 97 -7.99 17.59 5.28
C SER A 97 -8.67 17.12 3.99
N GLY A 98 -9.92 16.67 4.05
CA GLY A 98 -10.71 16.35 2.86
C GLY A 98 -11.01 17.56 2.00
N LEU A 99 -11.33 18.73 2.61
CA LEU A 99 -11.54 19.98 1.87
C LEU A 99 -10.27 20.40 1.14
N TYR A 100 -9.09 20.34 1.79
CA TYR A 100 -7.83 20.62 1.15
C TYR A 100 -7.54 19.66 0.00
N ALA A 101 -7.76 18.36 0.21
CA ALA A 101 -7.57 17.34 -0.81
C ALA A 101 -8.47 17.59 -2.02
N GLN A 102 -9.77 17.88 -1.83
CA GLN A 102 -10.69 18.22 -2.91
C GLN A 102 -10.24 19.48 -3.67
N THR A 103 -9.85 20.53 -2.95
CA THR A 103 -9.42 21.79 -3.55
C THR A 103 -8.14 21.64 -4.38
N LEU A 104 -7.21 20.79 -3.95
CA LEU A 104 -6.00 20.48 -4.70
C LEU A 104 -6.32 19.61 -5.93
N ALA A 105 -7.27 18.69 -5.80
CA ALA A 105 -7.72 17.88 -6.93
C ALA A 105 -8.40 18.73 -8.01
N GLU A 106 -9.15 19.77 -7.65
CA GLU A 106 -9.69 20.74 -8.61
C GLU A 106 -8.62 21.49 -9.42
N ARG A 107 -7.40 21.53 -8.89
CA ARG A 107 -6.22 22.15 -9.52
C ARG A 107 -5.36 21.18 -10.30
N GLY A 108 -5.80 19.92 -10.45
CA GLY A 108 -5.15 18.93 -11.29
C GLY A 108 -4.24 17.94 -10.57
N PHE A 109 -4.28 17.87 -9.23
CA PHE A 109 -3.54 16.88 -8.47
C PHE A 109 -4.40 15.64 -8.20
N LEU A 110 -3.78 14.46 -8.23
CA LEU A 110 -4.37 13.28 -7.61
C LEU A 110 -4.17 13.42 -6.09
N THR A 111 -5.24 13.38 -5.30
CA THR A 111 -5.08 13.58 -3.85
C THR A 111 -5.75 12.48 -3.05
N ILE A 112 -5.16 12.16 -1.90
CA ILE A 112 -5.70 11.22 -0.94
C ILE A 112 -5.71 11.86 0.44
N ALA A 113 -6.87 11.87 1.12
CA ALA A 113 -7.00 12.28 2.51
C ALA A 113 -7.24 11.06 3.39
N PHE A 114 -6.52 10.95 4.50
CA PHE A 114 -6.62 9.81 5.41
C PHE A 114 -6.44 10.22 6.87
N ASP A 115 -6.94 9.38 7.76
CA ASP A 115 -6.74 9.51 9.21
C ASP A 115 -5.52 8.65 9.59
N PRO A 116 -4.49 9.23 10.25
CA PRO A 116 -3.25 8.53 10.58
C PRO A 116 -3.39 7.52 11.72
#